data_13fc7faa7fceba7c1ec6867a329b6748
#
_entry.id   13fc7faa7fceba7c1ec6867a329b6748
#
_cell.length_a   1.000
_cell.length_b   1.000
_cell.length_c   1.000
_cell.angle_alpha   90.00
_cell.angle_beta   90.00
_cell.angle_gamma   90.00
#
_symmetry.space_group_name_H-M   'P 1'
#
loop_
_entity.id
_entity.type
_entity.pdbx_description
1 polymer ?
#
loop_
_entity_poly.entity_id
_entity_poly.type
_entity_poly.pdbx_seq_one_letter_code
_entity_poly.pdbx_strand_id
1 'polypeptide(L)'
;MAYKNVQHYRHTVHRYLDAIWSVSTHKKKARSTMYKLLSNRMNLSAEETHVSKFNRDQCKEAIKILRPMYIQLFGKDLEYKRKGNTMYYSSTTFSTVVTVKFENKTKTTEKHFYLKITVYCRSKALNDNGVIIDFDLMEQGLRKFLDNKCLNDILKCEPTLERLANYIYEQVIPCYKVKIENTKGDIVIYEEEVD
;
A
#
# COMPACT_ATOMS: atom_id res chain seq x y z
N MET A 1 2.44 11.37 11.41
CA MET A 1 1.82 12.18 10.31
C MET A 1 2.93 12.72 9.43
N ALA A 2 3.03 12.25 8.19
CA ALA A 2 4.02 12.75 7.26
C ALA A 2 3.70 14.21 6.90
N TYR A 3 4.61 15.13 7.20
CA TYR A 3 4.53 16.53 6.78
C TYR A 3 4.51 16.58 5.26
N LYS A 4 3.32 16.71 4.67
CA LYS A 4 3.24 17.01 3.24
C LYS A 4 3.87 18.40 3.03
N ASN A 5 5.03 18.43 2.38
CA ASN A 5 5.75 19.65 2.04
C ASN A 5 4.82 20.57 1.21
N VAL A 6 4.93 21.89 1.41
CA VAL A 6 4.15 22.91 0.67
C VAL A 6 4.25 22.73 -0.85
N GLN A 7 5.37 22.25 -1.36
CA GLN A 7 5.58 21.90 -2.77
C GLN A 7 4.56 20.92 -3.31
N HIS A 8 4.15 19.94 -2.50
CA HIS A 8 3.13 18.98 -2.89
C HIS A 8 1.76 19.65 -3.13
N TYR A 9 1.39 20.59 -2.26
CA TYR A 9 0.13 21.33 -2.41
C TYR A 9 0.18 22.28 -3.61
N ARG A 10 1.31 22.97 -3.84
CA ARG A 10 1.52 23.82 -5.02
C ARG A 10 1.41 23.03 -6.32
N HIS A 11 2.01 21.84 -6.35
CA HIS A 11 1.88 20.94 -7.51
C HIS A 11 0.42 20.51 -7.75
N THR A 12 -0.35 20.23 -6.69
CA THR A 12 -1.75 19.88 -6.81
C THR A 12 -2.58 21.05 -7.36
N VAL A 13 -2.34 22.29 -6.90
CA VAL A 13 -2.99 23.50 -7.45
C VAL A 13 -2.70 23.64 -8.94
N HIS A 14 -1.44 23.49 -9.36
CA HIS A 14 -1.05 23.53 -10.77
C HIS A 14 -1.79 22.49 -11.60
N ARG A 15 -1.91 21.25 -11.12
CA ARG A 15 -2.62 20.19 -11.84
C ARG A 15 -4.09 20.54 -12.09
N TYR A 16 -4.80 21.11 -11.12
CA TYR A 16 -6.17 21.59 -11.32
C TYR A 16 -6.22 22.73 -12.32
N LEU A 17 -5.36 23.74 -12.19
CA LEU A 17 -5.32 24.88 -13.08
C LEU A 17 -5.01 24.46 -14.53
N ASP A 18 -3.93 23.66 -14.72
CA ASP A 18 -3.50 23.20 -16.04
C ASP A 18 -4.59 22.39 -16.74
N ALA A 19 -5.27 21.52 -16.02
CA ALA A 19 -6.39 20.75 -16.56
C ALA A 19 -7.58 21.66 -16.94
N ILE A 20 -8.00 22.57 -16.05
CA ILE A 20 -9.14 23.45 -16.29
C ILE A 20 -8.94 24.34 -17.50
N TRP A 21 -7.78 25.00 -17.64
CA TRP A 21 -7.56 25.85 -18.82
C TRP A 21 -7.21 25.09 -20.09
N SER A 22 -6.78 23.82 -19.99
CA SER A 22 -6.43 22.99 -21.15
C SER A 22 -7.62 22.72 -22.08
N VAL A 23 -8.84 22.72 -21.54
CA VAL A 23 -10.08 22.53 -22.34
C VAL A 23 -10.49 23.75 -23.14
N SER A 24 -9.86 24.90 -22.88
CA SER A 24 -10.13 26.14 -23.62
C SER A 24 -9.33 26.23 -24.90
N THR A 25 -9.95 26.65 -26.00
CA THR A 25 -9.26 26.99 -27.25
C THR A 25 -8.33 28.19 -27.09
N HIS A 26 -8.63 29.09 -26.15
CA HIS A 26 -7.85 30.30 -25.87
C HIS A 26 -7.08 30.19 -24.55
N LYS A 27 -6.11 29.30 -24.48
CA LYS A 27 -5.35 28.95 -23.25
C LYS A 27 -4.80 30.14 -22.47
N LYS A 28 -4.22 31.16 -23.14
CA LYS A 28 -3.68 32.36 -22.48
C LYS A 28 -4.78 33.15 -21.75
N LYS A 29 -5.94 33.34 -22.39
CA LYS A 29 -7.08 34.05 -21.82
C LYS A 29 -7.68 33.26 -20.67
N ALA A 30 -7.87 31.95 -20.84
CA ALA A 30 -8.38 31.06 -19.81
C ALA A 30 -7.47 31.06 -18.56
N ARG A 31 -6.15 30.97 -18.75
CA ARG A 31 -5.17 31.09 -17.67
C ARG A 31 -5.32 32.41 -16.91
N SER A 32 -5.34 33.55 -17.62
CA SER A 32 -5.52 34.86 -16.96
C SER A 32 -6.83 34.95 -16.19
N THR A 33 -7.92 34.44 -16.75
CA THR A 33 -9.23 34.40 -16.11
C THR A 33 -9.20 33.56 -14.81
N MET A 34 -8.54 32.41 -14.81
CA MET A 34 -8.43 31.56 -13.64
C MET A 34 -7.62 32.22 -12.51
N TYR A 35 -6.52 32.89 -12.84
CA TYR A 35 -5.75 33.63 -11.84
C TYR A 35 -6.55 34.83 -11.27
N LYS A 36 -7.32 35.55 -12.09
CA LYS A 36 -8.23 36.61 -11.60
C LYS A 36 -9.31 36.04 -10.67
N LEU A 37 -9.87 34.86 -11.01
CA LEU A 37 -10.86 34.21 -10.15
C LEU A 37 -10.25 33.82 -8.81
N LEU A 38 -9.05 33.26 -8.78
CA LEU A 38 -8.37 32.91 -7.53
C LEU A 38 -8.05 34.19 -6.71
N SER A 39 -7.50 35.25 -7.35
CA SER A 39 -7.24 36.54 -6.72
C SER A 39 -8.49 37.06 -5.99
N ASN A 40 -9.61 37.11 -6.70
CA ASN A 40 -10.88 37.60 -6.16
C ASN A 40 -11.43 36.72 -5.05
N ARG A 41 -11.41 35.39 -5.20
CA ARG A 41 -11.97 34.45 -4.23
C ARG A 41 -11.13 34.30 -2.97
N MET A 42 -9.81 34.46 -3.08
CA MET A 42 -8.87 34.35 -1.97
C MET A 42 -8.51 35.72 -1.38
N ASN A 43 -9.05 36.79 -1.91
CA ASN A 43 -8.75 38.19 -1.53
C ASN A 43 -7.23 38.46 -1.51
N LEU A 44 -6.55 38.08 -2.61
CA LEU A 44 -5.12 38.27 -2.81
C LEU A 44 -4.89 39.24 -3.97
N SER A 45 -3.80 40.01 -3.91
CA SER A 45 -3.34 40.82 -5.04
C SER A 45 -2.93 39.92 -6.22
N ALA A 46 -2.84 40.51 -7.41
CA ALA A 46 -2.41 39.78 -8.60
C ALA A 46 -0.99 39.19 -8.45
N GLU A 47 -0.11 39.91 -7.73
CA GLU A 47 1.27 39.47 -7.47
C GLU A 47 1.34 38.31 -6.46
N GLU A 48 0.44 38.30 -5.47
CA GLU A 48 0.36 37.25 -4.44
C GLU A 48 -0.31 36.00 -4.98
N THR A 49 -1.13 36.11 -6.00
CA THR A 49 -1.91 35.00 -6.57
C THR A 49 -1.06 34.03 -7.39
N HIS A 50 0.25 34.18 -7.44
CA HIS A 50 1.14 33.24 -8.12
C HIS A 50 1.36 31.99 -7.24
N VAL A 51 1.01 30.80 -7.77
CA VAL A 51 1.03 29.53 -7.01
C VAL A 51 2.38 29.23 -6.33
N SER A 52 3.50 29.69 -6.93
CA SER A 52 4.84 29.54 -6.31
C SER A 52 4.99 30.31 -4.99
N LYS A 53 4.16 31.32 -4.77
CA LYS A 53 4.17 32.14 -3.55
C LYS A 53 3.19 31.61 -2.47
N PHE A 54 2.26 30.74 -2.83
CA PHE A 54 1.26 30.23 -1.90
C PHE A 54 1.89 29.46 -0.74
N ASN A 55 1.46 29.81 0.47
CA ASN A 55 1.69 28.98 1.63
C ASN A 55 0.76 27.74 1.61
N ARG A 56 0.87 26.86 2.61
CA ARG A 56 0.09 25.61 2.69
C ARG A 56 -1.43 25.87 2.74
N ASP A 57 -1.86 26.87 3.48
CA ASP A 57 -3.29 27.14 3.67
C ASP A 57 -3.89 27.82 2.45
N GLN A 58 -3.15 28.71 1.80
CA GLN A 58 -3.51 29.29 0.51
C GLN A 58 -3.64 28.22 -0.57
N CYS A 59 -2.73 27.23 -0.59
CA CYS A 59 -2.88 26.10 -1.50
C CYS A 59 -4.14 25.27 -1.25
N LYS A 60 -4.47 25.01 0.02
CA LYS A 60 -5.70 24.28 0.37
C LYS A 60 -6.95 25.07 -0.04
N GLU A 61 -6.96 26.37 0.14
CA GLU A 61 -8.07 27.23 -0.26
C GLU A 61 -8.21 27.27 -1.78
N ALA A 62 -7.12 27.42 -2.52
CA ALA A 62 -7.11 27.32 -3.98
C ALA A 62 -7.69 25.97 -4.46
N ILE A 63 -7.31 24.87 -3.80
CA ILE A 63 -7.84 23.53 -4.13
C ILE A 63 -9.35 23.47 -3.89
N LYS A 64 -9.87 24.01 -2.79
CA LYS A 64 -11.33 24.05 -2.53
C LYS A 64 -12.09 24.82 -3.61
N ILE A 65 -11.51 25.88 -4.15
CA ILE A 65 -12.11 26.67 -5.22
C ILE A 65 -12.07 25.92 -6.56
N LEU A 66 -10.93 25.30 -6.90
CA LEU A 66 -10.69 24.69 -8.20
C LEU A 66 -11.33 23.31 -8.36
N ARG A 67 -11.39 22.53 -7.29
CA ARG A 67 -11.89 21.14 -7.29
C ARG A 67 -13.33 21.01 -7.81
N PRO A 68 -14.32 21.81 -7.37
CA PRO A 68 -15.68 21.75 -7.92
C PRO A 68 -15.73 22.06 -9.41
N MET A 69 -14.94 23.05 -9.87
CA MET A 69 -14.86 23.42 -11.28
C MET A 69 -14.28 22.27 -12.11
N TYR A 70 -13.24 21.61 -11.58
CA TYR A 70 -12.64 20.44 -12.23
C TYR A 70 -13.66 19.30 -12.34
N ILE A 71 -14.37 18.97 -11.26
CA ILE A 71 -15.38 17.91 -11.24
C ILE A 71 -16.51 18.23 -12.24
N GLN A 72 -16.93 19.48 -12.32
CA GLN A 72 -17.95 19.90 -13.30
C GLN A 72 -17.49 19.69 -14.75
N LEU A 73 -16.21 19.93 -15.05
CA LEU A 73 -15.67 19.79 -16.40
C LEU A 73 -15.37 18.34 -16.80
N PHE A 74 -14.94 17.52 -15.86
CA PHE A 74 -14.41 16.18 -16.15
C PHE A 74 -15.25 15.03 -15.58
N GLY A 75 -16.33 15.33 -14.84
CA GLY A 75 -17.24 14.34 -14.25
C GLY A 75 -16.66 13.56 -13.04
N LYS A 76 -15.37 13.76 -12.73
CA LYS A 76 -14.65 13.09 -11.61
C LYS A 76 -13.58 13.99 -11.04
N ASP A 77 -13.17 13.70 -9.80
CA ASP A 77 -12.06 14.43 -9.17
C ASP A 77 -10.71 14.12 -9.81
N LEU A 78 -9.73 14.98 -9.54
CA LEU A 78 -8.37 14.83 -10.02
C LEU A 78 -7.77 13.56 -9.40
N GLU A 79 -7.59 12.54 -10.22
CA GLU A 79 -6.91 11.32 -9.77
C GLU A 79 -5.48 11.68 -9.35
N TYR A 80 -5.16 11.40 -8.12
CA TYR A 80 -3.82 11.57 -7.60
C TYR A 80 -2.93 10.47 -8.15
N LYS A 81 -2.55 10.55 -9.43
CA LYS A 81 -1.46 9.73 -9.96
C LYS A 81 -0.18 10.22 -9.29
N ARG A 82 0.21 9.60 -8.21
CA ARG A 82 1.58 9.74 -7.71
C ARG A 82 2.50 9.31 -8.86
N LYS A 83 3.19 10.26 -9.51
CA LYS A 83 4.33 9.95 -10.35
C LYS A 83 5.45 9.50 -9.41
N GLY A 84 5.59 8.22 -9.29
CA GLY A 84 6.61 7.54 -8.51
C GLY A 84 6.13 6.12 -8.27
N ASN A 85 7.00 5.16 -8.36
CA ASN A 85 6.76 3.78 -7.94
C ASN A 85 6.57 3.74 -6.42
N THR A 86 5.47 4.36 -5.92
CA THR A 86 5.16 4.30 -4.50
C THR A 86 4.72 2.88 -4.20
N MET A 87 5.53 2.20 -3.42
CA MET A 87 5.23 0.87 -2.91
C MET A 87 4.83 1.01 -1.44
N TYR A 88 3.72 0.42 -1.05
CA TYR A 88 3.32 0.26 0.33
C TYR A 88 3.88 -1.06 0.85
N TYR A 89 4.38 -1.05 2.07
CA TYR A 89 4.91 -2.23 2.77
C TYR A 89 4.18 -2.39 4.08
N SER A 90 3.82 -3.61 4.42
CA SER A 90 3.26 -3.95 5.71
C SER A 90 3.62 -5.39 6.08
N SER A 91 3.56 -5.71 7.35
CA SER A 91 3.81 -7.07 7.85
C SER A 91 2.97 -7.36 9.07
N THR A 92 2.65 -8.62 9.27
CA THR A 92 2.08 -9.13 10.51
C THR A 92 2.87 -10.33 11.00
N THR A 93 2.81 -10.59 12.29
CA THR A 93 3.48 -11.73 12.93
C THR A 93 2.50 -12.45 13.83
N PHE A 94 2.42 -13.76 13.69
CA PHE A 94 1.62 -14.63 14.55
C PHE A 94 2.41 -15.87 14.95
N SER A 95 1.95 -16.54 16.01
CA SER A 95 2.54 -17.80 16.46
C SER A 95 1.55 -18.94 16.23
N THR A 96 2.07 -20.11 15.86
CA THR A 96 1.27 -21.33 15.63
C THR A 96 2.01 -22.55 16.11
N VAL A 97 1.29 -23.64 16.31
CA VAL A 97 1.84 -24.95 16.62
C VAL A 97 1.50 -25.90 15.49
N VAL A 98 2.51 -26.55 14.96
CA VAL A 98 2.36 -27.55 13.90
C VAL A 98 2.95 -28.89 14.36
N THR A 99 2.47 -29.98 13.77
CA THR A 99 2.97 -31.33 14.03
C THR A 99 3.71 -31.85 12.80
N VAL A 100 4.80 -32.56 13.03
CA VAL A 100 5.56 -33.25 11.98
C VAL A 100 5.66 -34.72 12.33
N LYS A 101 5.32 -35.59 11.38
CA LYS A 101 5.47 -37.05 11.48
C LYS A 101 6.80 -37.46 10.86
N PHE A 102 7.58 -38.18 11.64
CA PHE A 102 8.83 -38.80 11.21
C PHE A 102 8.61 -40.30 11.12
N GLU A 103 8.72 -40.85 9.93
CA GLU A 103 8.60 -42.28 9.67
C GLU A 103 9.98 -42.93 9.63
N ASN A 104 10.25 -43.81 10.57
CA ASN A 104 11.37 -44.74 10.52
C ASN A 104 10.84 -46.13 10.23
N LYS A 105 11.70 -47.04 9.73
CA LYS A 105 11.34 -48.42 9.34
C LYS A 105 10.51 -49.20 10.37
N THR A 106 10.55 -48.79 11.63
CA THR A 106 9.92 -49.51 12.75
C THR A 106 8.95 -48.67 13.58
N LYS A 107 8.94 -47.34 13.42
CA LYS A 107 8.11 -46.47 14.29
C LYS A 107 7.84 -45.10 13.64
N THR A 108 6.60 -44.68 13.69
CA THR A 108 6.20 -43.28 13.41
C THR A 108 6.29 -42.48 14.72
N THR A 109 6.97 -41.35 14.71
CA THR A 109 7.04 -40.42 15.82
C THR A 109 6.49 -39.08 15.41
N GLU A 110 5.69 -38.47 16.28
CA GLU A 110 5.16 -37.12 16.07
C GLU A 110 5.91 -36.13 16.96
N LYS A 111 6.25 -34.96 16.40
CA LYS A 111 6.84 -33.85 17.15
C LYS A 111 6.06 -32.57 16.90
N HIS A 112 5.84 -31.81 17.96
CA HIS A 112 5.20 -30.49 17.89
C HIS A 112 6.27 -29.42 17.77
N PHE A 113 6.04 -28.46 16.87
CA PHE A 113 6.91 -27.31 16.67
C PHE A 113 6.11 -26.03 16.88
N TYR A 114 6.64 -25.18 17.76
CA TYR A 114 6.13 -23.83 17.95
C TYR A 114 6.84 -22.92 16.97
N LEU A 115 6.08 -22.28 16.10
CA LEU A 115 6.58 -21.43 15.04
C LEU A 115 6.08 -20.02 15.22
N LYS A 116 6.97 -19.05 15.01
CA LYS A 116 6.66 -17.64 14.85
C LYS A 116 6.80 -17.30 13.38
N ILE A 117 5.70 -16.90 12.77
CA ILE A 117 5.62 -16.64 11.34
C ILE A 117 5.38 -15.16 11.11
N THR A 118 6.22 -14.52 10.29
CA THR A 118 6.03 -13.14 9.85
C THR A 118 5.81 -13.12 8.35
N VAL A 119 4.69 -12.56 7.94
CA VAL A 119 4.32 -12.38 6.53
C VAL A 119 4.49 -10.92 6.17
N TYR A 120 5.23 -10.65 5.10
CA TYR A 120 5.49 -9.31 4.58
C TYR A 120 4.77 -9.14 3.25
N CYS A 121 3.97 -8.09 3.15
CA CYS A 121 3.20 -7.77 1.96
C CYS A 121 3.64 -6.44 1.37
N ARG A 122 3.59 -6.32 0.04
CA ARG A 122 3.82 -5.06 -0.68
C ARG A 122 2.77 -4.86 -1.76
N SER A 123 2.40 -3.61 -2.01
CA SER A 123 1.46 -3.28 -3.09
C SER A 123 1.67 -1.86 -3.59
N LYS A 124 1.41 -1.64 -4.88
CA LYS A 124 1.37 -0.29 -5.49
C LYS A 124 0.07 0.45 -5.16
N ALA A 125 -0.96 -0.26 -4.73
CA ALA A 125 -2.27 0.29 -4.40
C ALA A 125 -2.76 -0.24 -3.05
N LEU A 126 -3.63 0.51 -2.40
CA LEU A 126 -4.39 0.07 -1.25
C LEU A 126 -5.79 -0.36 -1.73
N ASN A 127 -6.41 -1.30 -1.01
CA ASN A 127 -7.80 -1.69 -1.25
C ASN A 127 -8.79 -0.60 -0.78
N ASP A 128 -10.09 -0.85 -0.91
CA ASP A 128 -11.14 0.11 -0.55
C ASP A 128 -11.14 0.50 0.93
N ASN A 129 -10.63 -0.35 1.81
CA ASN A 129 -10.43 -0.09 3.23
C ASN A 129 -9.14 0.69 3.53
N GLY A 130 -8.33 1.02 2.51
CA GLY A 130 -7.09 1.77 2.66
C GLY A 130 -5.91 0.95 3.19
N VAL A 131 -5.96 -0.38 3.11
CA VAL A 131 -4.89 -1.31 3.53
C VAL A 131 -4.40 -2.14 2.35
N ILE A 132 -3.20 -2.74 2.46
CA ILE A 132 -2.66 -3.66 1.45
C ILE A 132 -3.46 -4.96 1.45
N ILE A 133 -3.70 -5.50 2.63
CA ILE A 133 -4.42 -6.73 2.90
C ILE A 133 -5.04 -6.64 4.30
N ASP A 134 -6.16 -7.28 4.51
CA ASP A 134 -6.73 -7.47 5.84
C ASP A 134 -5.94 -8.57 6.56
N PHE A 135 -5.10 -8.18 7.51
CA PHE A 135 -4.23 -9.09 8.23
C PHE A 135 -4.99 -10.05 9.14
N ASP A 136 -6.12 -9.64 9.70
CA ASP A 136 -6.93 -10.49 10.57
C ASP A 136 -7.55 -11.64 9.76
N LEU A 137 -8.10 -11.34 8.59
CA LEU A 137 -8.63 -12.36 7.69
C LEU A 137 -7.54 -13.28 7.15
N MET A 138 -6.38 -12.74 6.79
CA MET A 138 -5.24 -13.52 6.33
C MET A 138 -4.74 -14.47 7.42
N GLU A 139 -4.54 -13.96 8.64
CA GLU A 139 -4.08 -14.76 9.78
C GLU A 139 -5.08 -15.87 10.11
N GLN A 140 -6.38 -15.55 10.17
CA GLN A 140 -7.44 -16.56 10.36
C GLN A 140 -7.41 -17.64 9.28
N GLY A 141 -7.19 -17.25 8.02
CA GLY A 141 -7.03 -18.16 6.89
C GLY A 141 -5.85 -19.11 7.11
N LEU A 142 -4.67 -18.57 7.40
CA LEU A 142 -3.46 -19.36 7.63
C LEU A 142 -3.58 -20.27 8.85
N ARG A 143 -4.17 -19.81 9.96
CA ARG A 143 -4.39 -20.62 11.15
C ARG A 143 -5.25 -21.84 10.89
N LYS A 144 -6.27 -21.75 10.02
CA LYS A 144 -7.10 -22.89 9.64
C LYS A 144 -6.29 -24.04 9.02
N PHE A 145 -5.19 -23.70 8.33
CA PHE A 145 -4.29 -24.67 7.71
C PHE A 145 -3.17 -25.13 8.61
N LEU A 146 -2.76 -24.31 9.58
CA LEU A 146 -1.53 -24.53 10.36
C LEU A 146 -1.79 -24.95 11.80
N ASP A 147 -2.75 -24.33 12.50
CA ASP A 147 -2.93 -24.55 13.94
C ASP A 147 -3.25 -26.02 14.24
N ASN A 148 -2.32 -26.67 14.97
CA ASN A 148 -2.39 -28.07 15.37
C ASN A 148 -2.55 -29.06 14.21
N LYS A 149 -2.08 -28.70 13.03
CA LYS A 149 -2.11 -29.55 11.82
C LYS A 149 -0.77 -30.25 11.59
N CYS A 150 -0.86 -31.39 10.90
CA CYS A 150 0.30 -32.13 10.47
C CYS A 150 0.86 -31.53 9.16
N LEU A 151 2.10 -31.08 9.16
CA LEU A 151 2.74 -30.49 7.99
C LEU A 151 2.90 -31.47 6.85
N ASN A 152 3.09 -32.77 7.13
CA ASN A 152 3.17 -33.82 6.10
C ASN A 152 1.89 -33.85 5.25
N ASP A 153 0.73 -33.66 5.88
CA ASP A 153 -0.57 -33.69 5.20
C ASP A 153 -0.82 -32.41 4.37
N ILE A 154 -0.30 -31.27 4.84
CA ILE A 154 -0.43 -29.97 4.16
C ILE A 154 0.50 -29.88 2.95
N LEU A 155 1.80 -30.17 3.16
CA LEU A 155 2.83 -29.95 2.15
C LEU A 155 2.92 -31.10 1.13
N LYS A 156 2.35 -32.27 1.48
CA LYS A 156 2.40 -33.50 0.64
C LYS A 156 3.81 -33.91 0.21
N CYS A 157 4.80 -33.53 0.97
CA CYS A 157 6.21 -33.79 0.78
C CYS A 157 6.92 -33.76 2.13
N GLU A 158 8.21 -33.99 2.18
CA GLU A 158 9.00 -33.87 3.40
C GLU A 158 8.86 -32.46 4.00
N PRO A 159 8.36 -32.33 5.25
CA PRO A 159 8.06 -31.06 5.85
C PRO A 159 9.33 -30.38 6.39
N THR A 160 9.77 -29.34 5.69
CA THR A 160 10.85 -28.45 6.13
C THR A 160 10.31 -27.03 6.32
N LEU A 161 11.04 -26.19 7.07
CA LEU A 161 10.64 -24.79 7.27
C LEU A 161 10.70 -24.00 5.98
N GLU A 162 11.62 -24.34 5.07
CA GLU A 162 11.75 -23.72 3.74
C GLU A 162 10.52 -24.00 2.88
N ARG A 163 10.06 -25.24 2.86
CA ARG A 163 8.85 -25.64 2.10
C ARG A 163 7.59 -25.01 2.71
N LEU A 164 7.54 -24.91 4.03
CA LEU A 164 6.44 -24.22 4.69
C LEU A 164 6.45 -22.72 4.36
N ALA A 165 7.61 -22.07 4.32
CA ALA A 165 7.72 -20.67 3.97
C ALA A 165 7.28 -20.40 2.52
N ASN A 166 7.70 -21.25 1.59
CA ASN A 166 7.23 -21.19 0.20
C ASN A 166 5.71 -21.42 0.11
N TYR A 167 5.19 -22.42 0.81
CA TYR A 167 3.74 -22.70 0.84
C TYR A 167 2.94 -21.49 1.31
N ILE A 168 3.35 -20.85 2.42
CA ILE A 168 2.67 -19.65 2.93
C ILE A 168 2.77 -18.50 1.92
N TYR A 169 3.93 -18.32 1.29
CA TYR A 169 4.13 -17.31 0.26
C TYR A 169 3.12 -17.46 -0.88
N GLU A 170 2.90 -18.69 -1.37
CA GLU A 170 1.95 -18.98 -2.45
C GLU A 170 0.47 -18.78 -2.05
N GLN A 171 0.14 -18.93 -0.76
CA GLN A 171 -1.24 -18.75 -0.27
C GLN A 171 -1.62 -17.29 -0.03
N VAL A 172 -0.67 -16.39 0.10
CA VAL A 172 -0.92 -14.99 0.48
C VAL A 172 -0.53 -14.03 -0.65
N ILE A 173 -1.51 -13.44 -1.29
CA ILE A 173 -1.30 -12.38 -2.27
C ILE A 173 -1.71 -11.05 -1.62
N PRO A 174 -0.87 -10.02 -1.56
CA PRO A 174 0.41 -9.79 -2.24
C PRO A 174 1.65 -9.98 -1.32
N CYS A 175 1.92 -11.20 -0.90
CA CYS A 175 3.13 -11.51 -0.14
C CYS A 175 4.38 -11.37 -1.03
N TYR A 176 5.50 -10.87 -0.46
CA TYR A 176 6.78 -10.88 -1.14
C TYR A 176 7.88 -11.54 -0.30
N LYS A 177 7.59 -11.79 1.00
CA LYS A 177 8.55 -12.36 1.92
C LYS A 177 7.85 -13.06 3.08
N VAL A 178 8.36 -14.21 3.46
CA VAL A 178 7.93 -14.96 4.66
C VAL A 178 9.15 -15.25 5.52
N LYS A 179 9.06 -14.97 6.81
CA LYS A 179 10.05 -15.38 7.81
C LYS A 179 9.41 -16.36 8.78
N ILE A 180 10.05 -17.49 9.01
CA ILE A 180 9.65 -18.48 10.02
C ILE A 180 10.78 -18.66 11.01
N GLU A 181 10.45 -18.64 12.28
CA GLU A 181 11.37 -18.84 13.40
C GLU A 181 10.81 -19.92 14.33
N ASN A 182 11.61 -20.89 14.70
CA ASN A 182 11.24 -21.91 15.68
C ASN A 182 11.80 -21.58 17.08
N THR A 183 11.38 -22.33 18.08
CA THR A 183 11.83 -22.14 19.48
C THR A 183 13.30 -22.47 19.71
N LYS A 184 13.97 -23.12 18.77
CA LYS A 184 15.40 -23.40 18.84
C LYS A 184 16.25 -22.25 18.32
N GLY A 185 15.61 -21.23 17.70
CA GLY A 185 16.29 -20.10 17.08
C GLY A 185 16.66 -20.32 15.62
N ASP A 186 16.22 -21.44 14.99
CA ASP A 186 16.39 -21.62 13.56
C ASP A 186 15.46 -20.66 12.82
N ILE A 187 15.99 -19.95 11.83
CA ILE A 187 15.27 -18.95 11.05
C ILE A 187 15.37 -19.31 9.58
N VAL A 188 14.21 -19.35 8.93
CA VAL A 188 14.10 -19.44 7.48
C VAL A 188 13.45 -18.18 6.95
N ILE A 189 13.99 -17.66 5.86
CA ILE A 189 13.45 -16.53 5.10
C ILE A 189 13.27 -16.98 3.65
N TYR A 190 12.05 -16.86 3.18
CA TYR A 190 11.72 -16.98 1.76
C TYR A 190 11.34 -15.58 1.25
N GLU A 191 12.01 -15.12 0.20
CA GLU A 191 11.80 -13.78 -0.36
C GLU A 191 11.87 -13.84 -1.87
N GLU A 192 10.93 -13.17 -2.54
CA GLU A 192 10.92 -13.04 -3.99
C GLU A 192 12.04 -12.09 -4.43
N GLU A 193 12.92 -12.55 -5.32
CA GLU A 193 13.90 -11.68 -5.95
C GLU A 193 13.18 -10.64 -6.82
N VAL A 194 13.61 -9.40 -6.69
CA VAL A 194 13.10 -8.28 -7.49
C VAL A 194 14.09 -8.04 -8.60
N ASP A 195 13.71 -8.38 -9.81
CA ASP A 195 14.42 -7.98 -11.03
C ASP A 195 14.37 -6.44 -11.24
#